data_49624d311b7a3cea427405ad7fce3407
#
_entry.id   49624d311b7a3cea427405ad7fce3407
#
_cell.length_a   1.000
_cell.length_b   1.000
_cell.length_c   1.000
_cell.angle_alpha   90.00
_cell.angle_beta   90.00
_cell.angle_gamma   90.00
#
_symmetry.space_group_name_H-M   'P 1'
#
loop_
_entity.id
_entity.type
_entity.pdbx_description
1 polymer ?
#
loop_
_entity_poly.entity_id
_entity_poly.type
_entity_poly.pdbx_seq_one_letter_code
_entity_poly.pdbx_strand_id
1 'polypeptide(L)'
;MNIIEITEYSEKISKTFNNLLPQLLATALPVTVEDLKDIIQSESSHLLMAEIDRHYIGSLTLAMVKTPTGIKAWIEDVVVSEKTRGKGVGSLLIKHAIGMAKSLGAQTIN
;
A
#
# COMPACT_ATOMS: atom_id res chain seq x y z
N MET A 1 -9.43 13.89 -0.34
CA MET A 1 -8.51 12.77 -0.07
C MET A 1 -8.09 12.14 -1.38
N ASN A 2 -6.80 11.91 -1.55
CA ASN A 2 -6.23 11.32 -2.75
C ASN A 2 -5.60 9.97 -2.42
N ILE A 3 -5.77 9.02 -3.33
CA ILE A 3 -5.01 7.76 -3.30
C ILE A 3 -3.93 7.88 -4.37
N ILE A 4 -2.67 7.74 -3.95
CA ILE A 4 -1.52 7.90 -4.85
C ILE A 4 -0.65 6.65 -4.80
N GLU A 5 0.00 6.35 -5.92
CA GLU A 5 1.04 5.32 -5.94
C GLU A 5 2.38 5.97 -5.61
N ILE A 6 3.13 5.36 -4.69
CA ILE A 6 4.46 5.83 -4.32
C ILE A 6 5.46 5.25 -5.32
N THR A 7 6.10 6.13 -6.09
CA THR A 7 7.07 5.76 -7.12
C THR A 7 8.49 6.18 -6.77
N GLU A 8 8.67 7.02 -5.75
CA GLU A 8 9.97 7.48 -5.29
C GLU A 8 10.05 7.45 -3.77
N TYR A 9 11.21 7.09 -3.27
CA TYR A 9 11.47 7.10 -1.82
C TYR A 9 11.57 8.53 -1.29
N SER A 10 11.08 8.75 -0.06
CA SER A 10 11.31 9.96 0.72
C SER A 10 11.34 9.61 2.20
N GLU A 11 11.96 10.48 3.00
CA GLU A 11 11.97 10.29 4.46
C GLU A 11 10.56 10.31 5.06
N LYS A 12 9.66 11.07 4.44
CA LYS A 12 8.25 11.11 4.84
C LYS A 12 7.62 9.73 4.77
N ILE A 13 7.96 8.93 3.77
CA ILE A 13 7.47 7.56 3.63
C ILE A 13 8.00 6.67 4.74
N SER A 14 9.29 6.74 5.06
CA SER A 14 9.87 6.00 6.19
C SER A 14 9.17 6.33 7.50
N LYS A 15 8.97 7.60 7.78
CA LYS A 15 8.28 8.05 9.00
C LYS A 15 6.84 7.56 9.04
N THR A 16 6.15 7.61 7.91
CA THR A 16 4.77 7.14 7.80
C THR A 16 4.67 5.66 8.12
N PHE A 17 5.50 4.81 7.50
CA PHE A 17 5.45 3.37 7.76
C PHE A 17 5.84 3.01 9.17
N ASN A 18 6.86 3.65 9.73
CA ASN A 18 7.25 3.38 11.12
C ASN A 18 6.19 3.83 12.13
N ASN A 19 5.28 4.71 11.74
CA ASN A 19 4.12 5.08 12.54
C ASN A 19 2.93 4.14 12.29
N LEU A 20 2.66 3.76 11.05
CA LEU A 20 1.49 2.96 10.68
C LEU A 20 1.65 1.46 10.96
N LEU A 21 2.83 0.88 10.71
CA LEU A 21 3.01 -0.57 10.83
C LEU A 21 2.74 -1.11 12.23
N PRO A 22 3.10 -0.44 13.33
CA PRO A 22 2.72 -0.90 14.67
C PRO A 22 1.21 -0.91 14.90
N GLN A 23 0.45 -0.11 14.15
CA GLN A 23 -1.02 -0.10 14.22
C GLN A 23 -1.63 -1.27 13.47
N LEU A 24 -0.93 -1.82 12.48
CA LEU A 24 -1.34 -3.02 11.76
C LEU A 24 -0.95 -4.28 12.53
N LEU A 25 0.28 -4.31 13.04
CA LEU A 25 0.85 -5.45 13.76
C LEU A 25 1.75 -4.91 14.88
N ALA A 26 1.32 -5.09 16.13
CA ALA A 26 2.01 -4.53 17.30
C ALA A 26 3.47 -4.98 17.41
N THR A 27 3.81 -6.17 16.87
CA THR A 27 5.16 -6.72 16.89
C THR A 27 5.98 -6.38 15.66
N ALA A 28 5.47 -5.51 14.77
CA ALA A 28 6.19 -5.13 13.56
C ALA A 28 7.53 -4.49 13.91
N LEU A 29 8.59 -4.96 13.24
CA LEU A 29 9.89 -4.33 13.32
C LEU A 29 9.89 -3.05 12.48
N PRO A 30 10.75 -2.06 12.81
CA PRO A 30 10.91 -0.89 11.94
C PRO A 30 11.29 -1.32 10.53
N VAL A 31 10.64 -0.74 9.52
CA VAL A 31 11.00 -0.99 8.13
C VAL A 31 12.24 -0.17 7.78
N THR A 32 13.20 -0.82 7.10
CA THR A 32 14.44 -0.14 6.70
C THR A 32 14.24 0.69 5.44
N VAL A 33 15.11 1.68 5.25
CA VAL A 33 15.14 2.49 4.03
C VAL A 33 15.38 1.59 2.81
N GLU A 34 16.30 0.62 2.93
CA GLU A 34 16.60 -0.31 1.83
C GLU A 34 15.38 -1.14 1.44
N ASP A 35 14.65 -1.68 2.42
CA ASP A 35 13.44 -2.45 2.16
C ASP A 35 12.39 -1.61 1.45
N LEU A 36 12.20 -0.37 1.88
CA LEU A 36 11.24 0.54 1.23
C LEU A 36 11.65 0.87 -0.19
N LYS A 37 12.94 1.14 -0.42
CA LYS A 37 13.44 1.39 -1.77
C LYS A 37 13.25 0.18 -2.68
N ASP A 38 13.50 -1.01 -2.18
CA ASP A 38 13.32 -2.25 -2.94
C ASP A 38 11.84 -2.45 -3.31
N ILE A 39 10.93 -2.21 -2.38
CA ILE A 39 9.50 -2.31 -2.66
C ILE A 39 9.08 -1.28 -3.71
N ILE A 40 9.50 -0.03 -3.56
CA ILE A 40 9.14 1.06 -4.48
C ILE A 40 9.67 0.81 -5.88
N GLN A 41 10.87 0.22 -6.00
CA GLN A 41 11.49 -0.09 -7.28
C GLN A 41 10.98 -1.39 -7.91
N SER A 42 10.30 -2.23 -7.15
CA SER A 42 9.78 -3.50 -7.66
C SER A 42 8.69 -3.27 -8.70
N GLU A 43 8.80 -3.96 -9.83
CA GLU A 43 7.78 -3.91 -10.88
C GLU A 43 6.49 -4.63 -10.48
N SER A 44 6.57 -5.56 -9.53
CA SER A 44 5.44 -6.40 -9.12
C SER A 44 4.76 -5.94 -7.84
N SER A 45 5.32 -4.99 -7.13
CA SER A 45 4.73 -4.42 -5.91
C SER A 45 4.37 -2.97 -6.13
N HIS A 46 3.14 -2.61 -5.78
CA HIS A 46 2.63 -1.25 -5.91
C HIS A 46 2.21 -0.76 -4.54
N LEU A 47 2.86 0.29 -4.09
CA LEU A 47 2.63 0.88 -2.78
C LEU A 47 1.68 2.04 -2.91
N LEU A 48 0.48 1.90 -2.34
CA LEU A 48 -0.55 2.93 -2.40
C LEU A 48 -0.65 3.64 -1.06
N MET A 49 -0.80 4.95 -1.11
CA MET A 49 -0.98 5.82 0.06
C MET A 49 -2.24 6.64 -0.08
N ALA A 50 -2.99 6.75 1.02
CA ALA A 50 -4.07 7.72 1.14
C ALA A 50 -3.51 9.00 1.75
N GLU A 51 -3.75 10.13 1.09
CA GLU A 51 -3.23 11.44 1.49
C GLU A 51 -4.36 12.43 1.73
N ILE A 52 -4.31 13.13 2.87
CA ILE A 52 -5.16 14.27 3.19
C ILE A 52 -4.26 15.41 3.67
N ASP A 53 -4.43 16.61 3.08
CA ASP A 53 -3.71 17.80 3.51
C ASP A 53 -2.19 17.57 3.64
N ARG A 54 -1.60 16.85 2.67
CA ARG A 54 -0.18 16.48 2.63
C ARG A 54 0.25 15.49 3.71
N HIS A 55 -0.70 14.89 4.43
CA HIS A 55 -0.41 13.84 5.41
C HIS A 55 -0.80 12.47 4.84
N TYR A 56 0.06 11.49 5.01
CA TYR A 56 -0.25 10.11 4.66
C TYR A 56 -0.96 9.45 5.83
N ILE A 57 -2.19 9.01 5.61
CA ILE A 57 -3.08 8.50 6.66
C ILE A 57 -3.40 7.03 6.52
N GLY A 58 -2.98 6.40 5.44
CA GLY A 58 -3.21 4.98 5.23
C GLY A 58 -2.35 4.45 4.11
N SER A 59 -2.16 3.15 4.10
CA SER A 59 -1.37 2.47 3.09
C SER A 59 -1.93 1.11 2.74
N LEU A 60 -1.62 0.66 1.52
CA LEU A 60 -1.96 -0.65 1.02
C LEU A 60 -0.87 -1.08 0.04
N THR A 61 -0.45 -2.34 0.10
CA THR A 61 0.45 -2.90 -0.90
C THR A 61 -0.33 -3.81 -1.84
N LEU A 62 -0.23 -3.56 -3.14
CA LEU A 62 -0.79 -4.41 -4.18
C LEU A 62 0.37 -5.21 -4.79
N ALA A 63 0.33 -6.53 -4.65
CA ALA A 63 1.32 -7.42 -5.22
C ALA A 63 0.74 -8.14 -6.44
N MET A 64 1.48 -8.13 -7.56
CA MET A 64 1.09 -8.79 -8.80
C MET A 64 1.98 -10.00 -9.01
N VAL A 65 1.38 -11.17 -9.24
CA VAL A 65 2.09 -12.42 -9.42
C VAL A 65 1.69 -13.07 -10.73
N LYS A 66 2.68 -13.39 -11.56
CA LYS A 66 2.45 -14.14 -12.80
C LYS A 66 2.60 -15.62 -12.52
N THR A 67 1.58 -16.39 -12.85
CA THR A 67 1.57 -17.85 -12.68
C THR A 67 1.16 -18.54 -13.98
N PRO A 68 1.36 -19.87 -14.11
CA PRO A 68 0.88 -20.59 -15.29
C PRO A 68 -0.63 -20.46 -15.53
N THR A 69 -1.41 -20.19 -14.48
CA THR A 69 -2.87 -20.02 -14.61
C THR A 69 -3.29 -18.56 -14.76
N GLY A 70 -2.34 -17.64 -14.88
CA GLY A 70 -2.63 -16.23 -15.15
C GLY A 70 -1.99 -15.26 -14.15
N ILE A 71 -2.36 -14.00 -14.30
CA ILE A 71 -1.90 -12.93 -13.43
C ILE A 71 -2.84 -12.83 -12.22
N LYS A 72 -2.25 -12.85 -11.03
CA LYS A 72 -3.00 -12.78 -9.76
C LYS A 72 -2.57 -11.57 -8.98
N ALA A 73 -3.54 -10.89 -8.39
CA ALA A 73 -3.28 -9.76 -7.52
C ALA A 73 -3.55 -10.15 -6.07
N TRP A 74 -2.69 -9.63 -5.16
CA TRP A 74 -2.82 -9.80 -3.71
C TRP A 74 -2.83 -8.44 -3.07
N ILE A 75 -3.85 -8.20 -2.25
CA ILE A 75 -3.94 -6.97 -1.44
C ILE A 75 -3.36 -7.29 -0.07
N GLU A 76 -2.30 -6.58 0.30
CA GLU A 76 -1.51 -6.83 1.49
C GLU A 76 -1.36 -5.59 2.35
N ASP A 77 -1.20 -5.80 3.66
CA ASP A 77 -0.82 -4.77 4.61
C ASP A 77 -1.68 -3.50 4.51
N VAL A 78 -2.99 -3.67 4.53
CA VAL A 78 -3.90 -2.52 4.56
C VAL A 78 -3.92 -1.95 5.97
N VAL A 79 -3.48 -0.73 6.12
CA VAL A 79 -3.46 -0.04 7.42
C VAL A 79 -3.95 1.39 7.26
N VAL A 80 -4.75 1.83 8.21
CA VAL A 80 -5.26 3.21 8.29
C VAL A 80 -4.93 3.75 9.68
N SER A 81 -4.46 4.99 9.71
CA SER A 81 -4.15 5.67 10.97
C SER A 81 -5.37 5.66 11.90
N GLU A 82 -5.15 5.35 13.18
CA GLU A 82 -6.20 5.35 14.20
C GLU A 82 -6.96 6.67 14.24
N LYS A 83 -6.28 7.77 13.99
CA LYS A 83 -6.88 9.11 14.01
C LYS A 83 -7.90 9.34 12.91
N THR A 84 -7.88 8.53 11.85
CA THR A 84 -8.74 8.71 10.67
C THR A 84 -9.64 7.51 10.42
N ARG A 85 -9.66 6.53 11.30
CA ARG A 85 -10.53 5.36 11.17
C ARG A 85 -12.01 5.76 11.17
N GLY A 86 -12.84 5.00 10.47
CA GLY A 86 -14.26 5.27 10.34
C GLY A 86 -14.64 6.27 9.27
N LYS A 87 -13.66 6.77 8.49
CA LYS A 87 -13.88 7.75 7.40
C LYS A 87 -13.84 7.12 6.01
N GLY A 88 -13.81 5.80 5.91
CA GLY A 88 -13.82 5.09 4.63
C GLY A 88 -12.48 5.05 3.91
N VAL A 89 -11.38 5.36 4.58
CA VAL A 89 -10.03 5.40 3.96
C VAL A 89 -9.63 4.03 3.44
N GLY A 90 -9.79 2.98 4.26
CA GLY A 90 -9.45 1.62 3.87
C GLY A 90 -10.25 1.15 2.67
N SER A 91 -11.54 1.46 2.62
CA SER A 91 -12.41 1.10 1.50
C SER A 91 -11.98 1.80 0.21
N LEU A 92 -11.56 3.05 0.29
CA LEU A 92 -11.06 3.78 -0.87
C LEU A 92 -9.73 3.22 -1.37
N LEU A 93 -8.82 2.85 -0.46
CA LEU A 93 -7.57 2.19 -0.83
C LEU A 93 -7.83 0.87 -1.56
N ILE A 94 -8.71 0.03 -1.02
CA ILE A 94 -9.06 -1.26 -1.62
C ILE A 94 -9.70 -1.06 -2.99
N LYS A 95 -10.63 -0.13 -3.10
CA LYS A 95 -11.30 0.16 -4.38
C LYS A 95 -10.29 0.60 -5.44
N HIS A 96 -9.36 1.47 -5.07
CA HIS A 96 -8.30 1.92 -5.98
C HIS A 96 -7.39 0.76 -6.40
N ALA A 97 -7.00 -0.09 -5.44
CA ALA A 97 -6.17 -1.26 -5.71
C ALA A 97 -6.85 -2.25 -6.66
N ILE A 98 -8.15 -2.49 -6.49
CA ILE A 98 -8.91 -3.37 -7.38
C ILE A 98 -8.91 -2.82 -8.80
N GLY A 99 -9.16 -1.52 -8.98
CA GLY A 99 -9.11 -0.88 -10.28
C GLY A 99 -7.73 -0.99 -10.93
N MET A 100 -6.69 -0.74 -10.17
CA MET A 100 -5.30 -0.87 -10.65
C MET A 100 -4.99 -2.31 -11.04
N ALA A 101 -5.35 -3.29 -10.20
CA ALA A 101 -5.12 -4.70 -10.49
C ALA A 101 -5.78 -5.14 -11.80
N LYS A 102 -7.01 -4.71 -12.03
CA LYS A 102 -7.73 -4.99 -13.28
C LYS A 102 -7.02 -4.37 -14.48
N SER A 103 -6.58 -3.13 -14.38
CA SER A 103 -5.87 -2.45 -15.46
C SER A 103 -4.51 -3.09 -15.75
N LEU A 104 -3.90 -3.75 -14.76
CA LEU A 104 -2.64 -4.49 -14.91
C LEU A 104 -2.86 -5.94 -15.37
N GLY A 105 -4.09 -6.35 -15.64
CA GLY A 105 -4.40 -7.66 -16.20
C GLY A 105 -4.66 -8.75 -15.18
N ALA A 106 -4.94 -8.43 -13.93
CA ALA A 106 -5.23 -9.45 -12.91
C ALA A 106 -6.50 -10.21 -13.27
N GLN A 107 -6.41 -11.54 -13.23
CA GLN A 107 -7.55 -12.44 -13.44
C GLN A 107 -8.22 -12.79 -12.12
N THR A 108 -7.47 -12.76 -11.02
CA THR A 108 -8.00 -12.92 -9.67
C THR A 108 -7.41 -11.86 -8.75
N ILE A 109 -8.20 -11.46 -7.75
CA ILE A 109 -7.79 -10.49 -6.74
C ILE A 109 -8.08 -11.09 -5.37
N ASN A 110 -7.05 -11.18 -4.56
CA ASN A 110 -7.11 -11.80 -3.23
C ASN A 110 -6.88 -10.80 -2.10
#